data_a57c8789006997e309b8839f9a300b36
#
_entry.id   a57c8789006997e309b8839f9a300b36
#
_cell.length_a   1.000
_cell.length_b   1.000
_cell.length_c   1.000
_cell.angle_alpha   90.00
_cell.angle_beta   90.00
_cell.angle_gamma   90.00
#
_symmetry.space_group_name_H-M   'P 1'
#
loop_
_entity.id
_entity.type
_entity.pdbx_description
1 polymer ?
#
loop_
_entity_poly.entity_id
_entity_poly.type
_entity_poly.pdbx_seq_one_letter_code
_entity_poly.pdbx_strand_id
1 'polypeptide(L)'
;MKKYTKVFVVGAGMFGSVVAERIANDSGIPVTVLDKRAHIGGNCWSEICPVTGIEYHKYGSHIFHTSDAVVYEYISKFMSLNSYRHTVYTTYQGRVYSMPINL
;
A
#
# COMPACT_ATOMS: atom_id res chain seq x y z
N MET A 1 -21.97 14.59 -25.16
CA MET A 1 -21.25 14.08 -23.93
C MET A 1 -20.63 15.25 -23.19
N LYS A 2 -20.88 15.40 -21.88
CA LYS A 2 -20.18 16.39 -21.06
C LYS A 2 -18.70 16.00 -21.00
N LYS A 3 -17.82 16.84 -21.50
CA LYS A 3 -16.38 16.61 -21.43
C LYS A 3 -15.90 17.10 -20.05
N TYR A 4 -15.51 16.18 -19.18
CA TYR A 4 -14.88 16.55 -17.92
C TYR A 4 -13.50 17.15 -18.18
N THR A 5 -13.21 18.28 -17.56
CA THR A 5 -11.94 19.00 -17.72
C THR A 5 -10.99 18.78 -16.53
N LYS A 6 -11.51 18.24 -15.43
CA LYS A 6 -10.78 17.99 -14.21
C LYS A 6 -11.49 16.94 -13.36
N VAL A 7 -10.71 16.08 -12.67
CA VAL A 7 -11.20 15.08 -11.73
C VAL A 7 -10.59 15.32 -10.35
N PHE A 8 -11.38 15.13 -9.31
CA PHE A 8 -10.91 15.12 -7.94
C PHE A 8 -11.07 13.70 -7.37
N VAL A 9 -10.00 13.18 -6.77
CA VAL A 9 -9.99 11.92 -6.02
C VAL A 9 -9.82 12.25 -4.56
N VAL A 10 -10.73 11.80 -3.72
CA VAL A 10 -10.66 12.02 -2.27
C VAL A 10 -10.11 10.77 -1.59
N GLY A 11 -8.95 10.93 -0.95
CA GLY A 11 -8.17 9.86 -0.32
C GLY A 11 -6.93 9.49 -1.14
N ALA A 12 -5.74 9.69 -0.56
CA ALA A 12 -4.44 9.35 -1.14
C ALA A 12 -3.88 8.02 -0.61
N GLY A 13 -4.76 7.08 -0.25
CA GLY A 13 -4.39 5.69 0.04
C GLY A 13 -4.18 4.90 -1.25
N MET A 14 -3.87 3.60 -1.15
CA MET A 14 -3.59 2.73 -2.31
C MET A 14 -4.69 2.80 -3.37
N PHE A 15 -5.94 2.68 -2.97
CA PHE A 15 -7.08 2.73 -3.90
C PHE A 15 -7.16 4.06 -4.65
N GLY A 16 -7.14 5.18 -3.91
CA GLY A 16 -7.24 6.51 -4.52
C GLY A 16 -6.06 6.84 -5.42
N SER A 17 -4.85 6.42 -5.05
CA SER A 17 -3.65 6.60 -5.86
C SER A 17 -3.73 5.84 -7.18
N VAL A 18 -4.18 4.58 -7.16
CA VAL A 18 -4.36 3.76 -8.37
C VAL A 18 -5.43 4.36 -9.26
N VAL A 19 -6.57 4.76 -8.71
CA VAL A 19 -7.67 5.40 -9.48
C VAL A 19 -7.19 6.70 -10.13
N ALA A 20 -6.48 7.53 -9.39
CA ALA A 20 -5.96 8.80 -9.89
C ALA A 20 -4.95 8.58 -11.03
N GLU A 21 -4.03 7.64 -10.85
CA GLU A 21 -3.03 7.29 -11.85
C GLU A 21 -3.69 6.76 -13.13
N ARG A 22 -4.63 5.82 -13.01
CA ARG A 22 -5.33 5.25 -14.17
C ARG A 22 -6.13 6.32 -14.93
N ILE A 23 -6.87 7.18 -14.23
CA ILE A 23 -7.62 8.25 -14.88
C ILE A 23 -6.67 9.20 -15.62
N ALA A 24 -5.59 9.62 -14.98
CA ALA A 24 -4.62 10.53 -15.59
C ALA A 24 -3.98 9.94 -16.86
N ASN A 25 -3.55 8.69 -16.79
CA ASN A 25 -2.88 8.03 -17.92
C ASN A 25 -3.84 7.62 -19.03
N ASP A 26 -4.99 7.06 -18.71
CA ASP A 26 -5.91 6.52 -19.73
C ASP A 26 -6.72 7.63 -20.44
N SER A 27 -7.07 8.70 -19.72
CA SER A 27 -7.90 9.77 -20.28
C SER A 27 -7.14 11.07 -20.57
N GLY A 28 -5.93 11.24 -20.04
CA GLY A 28 -5.18 12.49 -20.09
C GLY A 28 -5.85 13.65 -19.34
N ILE A 29 -6.86 13.36 -18.51
CA ILE A 29 -7.57 14.38 -17.73
C ILE A 29 -6.76 14.73 -16.48
N PRO A 30 -6.52 16.01 -16.17
CA PRO A 30 -5.86 16.41 -14.93
C PRO A 30 -6.62 15.90 -13.70
N VAL A 31 -5.89 15.22 -12.81
CA VAL A 31 -6.43 14.68 -11.55
C VAL A 31 -5.81 15.42 -10.38
N THR A 32 -6.65 15.84 -9.44
CA THR A 32 -6.21 16.38 -8.15
C THR A 32 -6.61 15.40 -7.05
N VAL A 33 -5.63 14.91 -6.29
CA VAL A 33 -5.88 14.04 -5.15
C VAL A 33 -5.91 14.88 -3.87
N LEU A 34 -6.92 14.67 -3.06
CA LEU A 34 -7.11 15.34 -1.77
C LEU A 34 -7.08 14.29 -0.65
N ASP A 35 -6.36 14.57 0.42
CA ASP A 35 -6.38 13.75 1.62
C ASP A 35 -6.49 14.62 2.87
N LYS A 36 -7.13 14.08 3.90
CA LYS A 36 -7.23 14.73 5.21
C LYS A 36 -5.95 14.63 6.04
N ARG A 37 -5.09 13.65 5.73
CA ARG A 37 -3.83 13.42 6.42
C ARG A 37 -2.73 14.29 5.82
N ALA A 38 -1.72 14.60 6.61
CA ALA A 38 -0.55 15.35 6.17
C ALA A 38 0.45 14.47 5.38
N HIS A 39 0.07 13.26 5.03
CA HIS A 39 0.88 12.30 4.27
C HIS A 39 0.03 11.54 3.25
N ILE A 40 0.66 11.02 2.22
CA ILE A 40 0.07 10.11 1.25
C ILE A 40 0.23 8.64 1.71
N GLY A 41 -0.31 7.68 0.95
CA GLY A 41 -0.17 6.24 1.23
C GLY A 41 -1.25 5.67 2.15
N GLY A 42 -2.06 6.53 2.79
CA GLY A 42 -3.14 6.07 3.66
C GLY A 42 -2.60 5.22 4.83
N ASN A 43 -3.16 4.04 5.02
CA ASN A 43 -2.71 3.12 6.07
C ASN A 43 -1.39 2.40 5.75
N CYS A 44 -0.90 2.47 4.50
CA CYS A 44 0.40 1.92 4.13
C CYS A 44 1.57 2.85 4.49
N TRP A 45 1.28 3.98 5.12
CA TRP A 45 2.30 4.94 5.53
C TRP A 45 3.21 4.37 6.63
N SER A 46 4.52 4.50 6.41
CA SER A 46 5.58 4.22 7.39
C SER A 46 6.21 5.51 7.90
N GLU A 47 6.74 5.47 9.10
CA GLU A 47 7.49 6.56 9.71
C GLU A 47 8.83 6.04 10.25
N ILE A 48 9.81 6.93 10.29
CA ILE A 48 11.10 6.63 10.94
C ILE A 48 11.02 7.10 12.39
N CYS A 49 11.28 6.19 13.32
CA CYS A 49 11.36 6.54 14.73
C CYS A 49 12.51 7.53 14.96
N PRO A 50 12.25 8.72 15.49
CA PRO A 50 13.29 9.75 15.65
C PRO A 50 14.36 9.39 16.69
N VAL A 51 14.08 8.44 17.56
CA VAL A 51 15.02 7.99 18.61
C VAL A 51 15.92 6.87 18.12
N THR A 52 15.36 5.90 17.38
CA THR A 52 16.07 4.67 16.98
C THR A 52 16.50 4.66 15.52
N GLY A 53 15.95 5.52 14.68
CA GLY A 53 16.13 5.50 13.23
C GLY A 53 15.45 4.32 12.53
N ILE A 54 14.67 3.50 13.26
CA ILE A 54 13.98 2.35 12.69
C ILE A 54 12.71 2.80 12.00
N GLU A 55 12.50 2.34 10.77
CA GLU A 55 11.24 2.51 10.06
C GLU A 55 10.19 1.54 10.59
N TYR A 56 8.98 2.05 10.81
CA TYR A 56 7.85 1.26 11.28
C TYR A 56 6.54 1.62 10.58
N HIS A 57 5.64 0.65 10.47
CA HIS A 57 4.31 0.84 9.93
C HIS A 57 3.40 1.51 10.96
N LYS A 58 3.03 2.76 10.74
CA LYS A 58 2.25 3.55 11.71
C LYS A 58 0.88 2.99 12.02
N TYR A 59 0.23 2.38 11.03
CA TYR A 59 -1.17 1.91 11.11
C TYR A 59 -1.29 0.38 11.11
N GLY A 60 -0.22 -0.30 11.51
CA GLY A 60 -0.12 -1.76 11.47
C GLY A 60 0.59 -2.27 10.22
N SER A 61 1.01 -3.51 10.26
CA SER A 61 1.77 -4.11 9.16
C SER A 61 0.96 -4.18 7.88
N HIS A 62 1.49 -3.59 6.82
CA HIS A 62 0.93 -3.66 5.47
C HIS A 62 1.97 -4.28 4.55
N ILE A 63 1.70 -5.49 4.11
CA ILE A 63 2.61 -6.27 3.27
C ILE A 63 1.90 -6.51 1.95
N PHE A 64 2.56 -6.14 0.86
CA PHE A 64 2.03 -6.43 -0.47
C PHE A 64 2.20 -7.91 -0.79
N HIS A 65 1.13 -8.55 -1.20
CA HIS A 65 1.13 -9.90 -1.75
C HIS A 65 0.05 -10.02 -2.82
N THR A 66 0.33 -10.77 -3.86
CA THR A 66 -0.64 -11.08 -4.91
C THR A 66 -0.24 -12.35 -5.64
N SER A 67 -1.21 -13.10 -6.12
CA SER A 67 -1.05 -14.19 -7.09
C SER A 67 -1.44 -13.76 -8.51
N ASP A 68 -1.95 -12.54 -8.69
CA ASP A 68 -2.35 -12.00 -9.97
C ASP A 68 -1.17 -11.33 -10.67
N ALA A 69 -0.79 -11.87 -11.83
CA ALA A 69 0.33 -11.36 -12.62
C ALA A 69 0.11 -9.92 -13.11
N VAL A 70 -1.13 -9.55 -13.45
CA VAL A 70 -1.46 -8.20 -13.92
C VAL A 70 -1.26 -7.17 -12.81
N VAL A 71 -1.69 -7.52 -11.59
CA VAL A 71 -1.49 -6.67 -10.42
C VAL A 71 0.00 -6.55 -10.08
N TYR A 72 0.74 -7.66 -10.16
CA TYR A 72 2.18 -7.66 -9.92
C TYR A 72 2.92 -6.77 -10.92
N GLU A 73 2.65 -6.92 -12.20
CA GLU A 73 3.24 -6.11 -13.27
C GLU A 73 2.90 -4.62 -13.12
N TYR A 74 1.66 -4.32 -12.75
CA TYR A 74 1.24 -2.94 -12.53
C TYR A 74 2.01 -2.29 -11.38
N ILE A 75 2.08 -2.93 -10.21
CA ILE A 75 2.78 -2.41 -9.05
C ILE A 75 4.29 -2.30 -9.29
N SER A 76 4.88 -3.23 -10.01
CA SER A 76 6.31 -3.23 -10.34
C SER A 76 6.76 -2.04 -11.19
N LYS A 77 5.82 -1.29 -11.78
CA LYS A 77 6.13 -0.03 -12.49
C LYS A 77 6.48 1.11 -11.53
N PHE A 78 6.06 1.02 -10.27
CA PHE A 78 6.16 2.10 -9.29
C PHE A 78 7.12 1.77 -8.14
N MET A 79 7.37 0.49 -7.87
CA MET A 79 8.21 0.08 -6.75
C MET A 79 8.99 -1.19 -7.07
N SER A 80 10.13 -1.33 -6.40
CA SER A 80 10.86 -2.60 -6.33
C SER A 80 10.43 -3.36 -5.08
N LEU A 81 10.12 -4.64 -5.25
CA LEU A 81 9.77 -5.52 -4.14
C LEU A 81 11.06 -6.17 -3.60
N ASN A 82 11.18 -6.24 -2.28
CA ASN A 82 12.27 -6.95 -1.62
C ASN A 82 11.94 -8.44 -1.47
N SER A 83 12.90 -9.21 -0.99
CA SER A 83 12.74 -10.66 -0.77
C SER A 83 12.12 -11.01 0.59
N TYR A 84 11.50 -10.06 1.26
CA TYR A 84 10.89 -10.28 2.57
C TYR A 84 9.80 -11.36 2.50
N ARG A 85 9.90 -12.34 3.40
CA ARG A 85 8.88 -13.37 3.59
C ARG A 85 8.23 -13.18 4.95
N HIS A 86 6.94 -12.91 4.93
CA HIS A 86 6.18 -12.75 6.16
C HIS A 86 5.99 -14.10 6.84
N THR A 87 6.46 -14.21 8.08
CA THR A 87 6.31 -15.40 8.91
C THR A 87 5.74 -14.99 10.25
N VAL A 88 4.68 -15.63 10.67
CA VAL A 88 4.06 -15.39 11.98
C VAL A 88 4.24 -16.60 12.85
N TYR A 89 4.62 -16.37 14.09
CA TYR A 89 4.75 -17.40 15.11
C TYR A 89 3.84 -17.09 16.28
N THR A 90 3.36 -18.12 16.94
CA THR A 90 2.67 -18.01 18.22
C THR A 90 3.35 -18.89 19.27
N THR A 91 3.18 -18.52 20.52
CA THR A 91 3.70 -19.30 21.64
C THR A 91 2.55 -19.84 22.49
N TYR A 92 2.63 -21.10 22.83
CA TYR A 92 1.70 -21.75 23.75
C TYR A 92 2.45 -22.74 24.65
N GLN A 93 2.26 -22.63 25.95
CA GLN A 93 2.93 -23.47 26.97
C GLN A 93 4.47 -23.60 26.76
N GLY A 94 5.13 -22.47 26.45
CA GLY A 94 6.58 -22.43 26.24
C GLY A 94 7.07 -23.02 24.91
N ARG A 95 6.18 -23.45 24.03
CA ARG A 95 6.51 -23.92 22.67
C ARG A 95 6.13 -22.87 21.63
N VAL A 96 6.92 -22.82 20.55
CA VAL A 96 6.70 -21.91 19.41
C VAL A 96 6.07 -22.71 18.27
N TYR A 97 5.04 -22.13 17.66
CA TYR A 97 4.31 -22.70 16.53
C TYR A 97 4.26 -21.70 15.38
N SER A 98 4.33 -22.17 14.15
CA SER A 98 4.06 -21.32 12.97
C SER A 98 2.57 -21.02 12.82
N MET A 99 2.24 -19.85 12.29
CA MET A 99 0.88 -19.46 11.96
C MET A 99 0.74 -19.25 10.45
N PRO A 100 -0.32 -19.78 9.80
CA PRO A 100 -1.33 -20.67 10.39
C PRO A 100 -0.71 -21.99 10.84
N ILE A 101 -1.31 -22.60 11.86
CA ILE A 101 -0.85 -23.90 12.36
C ILE A 101 -1.12 -24.94 11.27
N ASN A 102 -0.04 -25.49 10.73
CA ASN A 102 -0.09 -26.63 9.83
C ASN A 102 0.29 -27.89 10.64
N LEU A 103 -0.58 -28.89 10.63
CA LEU A 103 -0.33 -30.20 11.19
C LEU A 103 0.55 -31.01 10.24
#